data_088f29e7d84948090d15821d1248522c
#
_entry.id   088f29e7d84948090d15821d1248522c
#
_cell.length_a   1.000
_cell.length_b   1.000
_cell.length_c   1.000
_cell.angle_alpha   90.00
_cell.angle_beta   90.00
_cell.angle_gamma   90.00
#
_symmetry.space_group_name_H-M   'P 1'
#
loop_
_entity.id
_entity.type
_entity.pdbx_description
1 polymer ?
#
loop_
_entity_poly.entity_id
_entity_poly.type
_entity_poly.pdbx_seq_one_letter_code
_entity_poly.pdbx_strand_id
1 'polypeptide(L)'
;MNNITAVIPAHNESNRIINTLNQVKPYVNEIIVIDDASTDDTASLASQHGAIVLTHHSNKGYIESIKNGFKKASGDIIVTLDADGEFPADKIPELILPIIDNQADMVQGHRDIVPRPSERFLTWMSQRKINVGDSGTGLRAIRSSLAKSLEIKGACICGVFSLEVASKGGRIIEIPITLQKIDKPRKIAWFHIKQFFYLLPWLLKSYTVNR
;
A
#
# COMPACT_ATOMS: atom_id res chain seq x y z
N MET A 1 23.23 -6.59 -1.08
CA MET A 1 22.19 -5.92 -0.25
C MET A 1 20.98 -5.68 -1.14
N ASN A 2 19.77 -5.97 -0.67
CA ASN A 2 18.57 -5.68 -1.43
C ASN A 2 18.32 -4.17 -1.43
N ASN A 3 18.07 -3.60 -2.60
CA ASN A 3 17.63 -2.20 -2.72
C ASN A 3 16.14 -2.08 -2.44
N ILE A 4 15.77 -1.09 -1.65
CA ILE A 4 14.39 -0.88 -1.18
C ILE A 4 13.89 0.44 -1.74
N THR A 5 12.73 0.41 -2.42
CA THR A 5 12.03 1.60 -2.90
C THR A 5 10.77 1.82 -2.07
N ALA A 6 10.60 3.01 -1.51
CA ALA A 6 9.31 3.45 -0.97
C ALA A 6 8.46 4.06 -2.07
N VAL A 7 7.20 3.63 -2.20
CA VAL A 7 6.18 4.21 -3.10
C VAL A 7 5.10 4.86 -2.24
N ILE A 8 4.93 6.16 -2.37
CA ILE A 8 4.07 7.00 -1.54
C ILE A 8 3.08 7.75 -2.42
N PRO A 9 1.83 7.28 -2.56
CA PRO A 9 0.76 8.06 -3.19
C PRO A 9 0.43 9.28 -2.34
N ALA A 10 0.30 10.45 -2.95
CA ALA A 10 -0.02 11.70 -2.26
C ALA A 10 -1.06 12.52 -3.03
N HIS A 11 -1.98 13.16 -2.33
CA HIS A 11 -2.91 14.13 -2.88
C HIS A 11 -3.30 15.14 -1.81
N ASN A 12 -2.81 16.39 -1.95
CA ASN A 12 -3.02 17.48 -1.00
C ASN A 12 -2.54 17.14 0.42
N GLU A 13 -1.27 16.73 0.53
CA GLU A 13 -0.61 16.38 1.79
C GLU A 13 0.59 17.29 2.11
N SER A 14 0.60 18.53 1.61
CA SER A 14 1.70 19.49 1.82
C SER A 14 2.09 19.68 3.30
N ASN A 15 1.13 19.61 4.21
CA ASN A 15 1.35 19.75 5.64
C ASN A 15 2.01 18.52 6.31
N ARG A 16 2.07 17.36 5.62
CA ARG A 16 2.50 16.08 6.23
C ARG A 16 3.62 15.40 5.45
N ILE A 17 3.71 15.65 4.15
CA ILE A 17 4.63 14.93 3.26
C ILE A 17 6.08 14.98 3.73
N ILE A 18 6.56 16.15 4.20
CA ILE A 18 7.93 16.31 4.68
C ILE A 18 8.22 15.38 5.87
N ASN A 19 7.30 15.34 6.85
CA ASN A 19 7.45 14.47 8.01
C ASN A 19 7.47 13.00 7.60
N THR A 20 6.57 12.58 6.69
CA THR A 20 6.53 11.22 6.17
C THR A 20 7.85 10.85 5.46
N LEU A 21 8.38 11.73 4.60
CA LEU A 21 9.65 11.49 3.90
C LEU A 21 10.81 11.35 4.89
N ASN A 22 10.89 12.21 5.89
CA ASN A 22 11.94 12.16 6.91
C ASN A 22 11.88 10.87 7.73
N GLN A 23 10.68 10.36 8.04
CA GLN A 23 10.51 9.08 8.75
C GLN A 23 10.90 7.89 7.90
N VAL A 24 10.65 7.91 6.59
CA VAL A 24 10.90 6.78 5.67
C VAL A 24 12.36 6.71 5.23
N LYS A 25 13.02 7.87 5.01
CA LYS A 25 14.35 7.99 4.44
C LYS A 25 15.44 7.11 5.08
N PRO A 26 15.47 6.87 6.41
CA PRO A 26 16.48 6.03 7.03
C PRO A 26 16.41 4.54 6.63
N TYR A 27 15.30 4.08 6.09
CA TYR A 27 15.01 2.65 5.88
C TYR A 27 14.99 2.22 4.41
N VAL A 28 15.13 3.18 3.46
CA VAL A 28 15.00 2.89 2.03
C VAL A 28 16.12 3.55 1.21
N ASN A 29 16.39 2.98 0.03
CA ASN A 29 17.41 3.51 -0.89
C ASN A 29 16.82 4.52 -1.87
N GLU A 30 15.52 4.41 -2.17
CA GLU A 30 14.80 5.25 -3.13
C GLU A 30 13.43 5.60 -2.58
N ILE A 31 13.00 6.85 -2.78
CA ILE A 31 11.64 7.28 -2.45
C ILE A 31 10.99 7.84 -3.72
N ILE A 32 9.85 7.27 -4.07
CA ILE A 32 9.01 7.72 -5.19
C ILE A 32 7.69 8.22 -4.62
N VAL A 33 7.40 9.48 -4.84
CA VAL A 33 6.09 10.08 -4.53
C VAL A 33 5.27 10.16 -5.82
N ILE A 34 4.07 9.61 -5.79
CA ILE A 34 3.11 9.76 -6.87
C ILE A 34 2.11 10.84 -6.46
N ASP A 35 2.33 12.03 -6.99
CA ASP A 35 1.44 13.16 -6.78
C ASP A 35 0.20 13.02 -7.68
N ASP A 36 -0.93 12.72 -7.07
CA ASP A 36 -2.19 12.46 -7.79
C ASP A 36 -2.97 13.75 -8.05
N ALA A 37 -2.35 14.68 -8.79
CA ALA A 37 -2.87 15.99 -9.14
C ALA A 37 -3.20 16.85 -7.91
N SER A 38 -2.25 17.03 -7.01
CA SER A 38 -2.40 17.97 -5.89
C SER A 38 -2.53 19.41 -6.39
N THR A 39 -3.30 20.19 -5.65
CA THR A 39 -3.48 21.63 -5.89
C THR A 39 -2.69 22.50 -4.90
N ASP A 40 -2.01 21.87 -3.95
CA ASP A 40 -1.12 22.47 -2.97
C ASP A 40 0.35 22.16 -3.29
N ASP A 41 1.27 22.54 -2.40
CA ASP A 41 2.71 22.38 -2.61
C ASP A 41 3.25 20.96 -2.42
N THR A 42 2.40 19.92 -2.35
CA THR A 42 2.80 18.54 -2.08
C THR A 42 3.94 18.06 -2.98
N ALA A 43 3.80 18.20 -4.30
CA ALA A 43 4.80 17.74 -5.27
C ALA A 43 6.13 18.50 -5.13
N SER A 44 6.07 19.82 -4.98
CA SER A 44 7.24 20.70 -4.82
C SER A 44 8.01 20.34 -3.55
N LEU A 45 7.32 20.22 -2.42
CA LEU A 45 7.91 19.85 -1.14
C LEU A 45 8.53 18.45 -1.16
N ALA A 46 7.87 17.48 -1.79
CA ALA A 46 8.41 16.12 -1.93
C ALA A 46 9.72 16.11 -2.73
N SER A 47 9.76 16.82 -3.86
CA SER A 47 10.96 16.94 -4.69
C SER A 47 12.13 17.63 -3.95
N GLN A 48 11.86 18.72 -3.25
CA GLN A 48 12.87 19.45 -2.45
C GLN A 48 13.46 18.58 -1.33
N HIS A 49 12.73 17.57 -0.83
CA HIS A 49 13.20 16.64 0.21
C HIS A 49 13.80 15.35 -0.37
N GLY A 50 14.12 15.32 -1.66
CA GLY A 50 14.89 14.27 -2.31
C GLY A 50 14.08 13.08 -2.80
N ALA A 51 12.76 13.19 -2.87
CA ALA A 51 11.93 12.17 -3.51
C ALA A 51 11.91 12.34 -5.04
N ILE A 52 11.84 11.22 -5.76
CA ILE A 52 11.49 11.20 -7.18
C ILE A 52 9.98 11.42 -7.26
N VAL A 53 9.52 12.50 -7.88
CA VAL A 53 8.10 12.82 -7.98
C VAL A 53 7.57 12.52 -9.38
N LEU A 54 6.45 11.80 -9.45
CA LEU A 54 5.65 11.61 -10.66
C LEU A 54 4.28 12.25 -10.45
N THR A 55 3.97 13.28 -11.22
CA THR A 55 2.71 14.03 -11.11
C THR A 55 1.71 13.58 -12.18
N HIS A 56 0.48 13.26 -11.77
CA HIS A 56 -0.63 13.01 -12.68
C HIS A 56 -1.26 14.34 -13.14
N HIS A 57 -1.69 14.41 -14.40
CA HIS A 57 -2.41 15.58 -14.93
C HIS A 57 -3.82 15.74 -14.33
N SER A 58 -4.42 14.65 -13.83
CA SER A 58 -5.71 14.63 -13.15
C SER A 58 -5.71 13.54 -12.09
N ASN A 59 -6.57 13.66 -11.07
CA ASN A 59 -6.69 12.67 -10.00
C ASN A 59 -7.15 11.32 -10.59
N LYS A 60 -6.28 10.31 -10.52
CA LYS A 60 -6.51 8.94 -11.01
C LYS A 60 -6.82 7.95 -9.87
N GLY A 61 -6.66 8.40 -8.64
CA GLY A 61 -6.91 7.62 -7.44
C GLY A 61 -5.74 6.74 -7.01
N TYR A 62 -5.88 6.22 -5.80
CA TYR A 62 -4.83 5.49 -5.07
C TYR A 62 -4.26 4.29 -5.85
N ILE A 63 -5.12 3.47 -6.47
CA ILE A 63 -4.68 2.27 -7.20
C ILE A 63 -3.76 2.61 -8.37
N GLU A 64 -4.14 3.59 -9.19
CA GLU A 64 -3.29 4.00 -10.33
C GLU A 64 -1.98 4.64 -9.87
N SER A 65 -2.01 5.38 -8.76
CA SER A 65 -0.79 5.93 -8.15
C SER A 65 0.15 4.81 -7.70
N ILE A 66 -0.33 3.80 -6.99
CA ILE A 66 0.47 2.63 -6.60
C ILE A 66 1.04 1.90 -7.82
N LYS A 67 0.24 1.63 -8.85
CA LYS A 67 0.69 0.95 -10.08
C LYS A 67 1.78 1.73 -10.81
N ASN A 68 1.65 3.05 -10.90
CA ASN A 68 2.65 3.90 -11.51
C ASN A 68 3.95 3.93 -10.69
N GLY A 69 3.82 3.94 -9.35
CA GLY A 69 4.96 3.78 -8.45
C GLY A 69 5.67 2.45 -8.64
N PHE A 70 4.94 1.33 -8.73
CA PHE A 70 5.52 0.01 -8.98
C PHE A 70 6.29 -0.06 -10.29
N LYS A 71 5.76 0.52 -11.36
CA LYS A 71 6.45 0.55 -12.66
C LYS A 71 7.75 1.35 -12.60
N LYS A 72 7.77 2.44 -11.83
CA LYS A 72 8.94 3.34 -11.71
C LYS A 72 9.99 2.83 -10.75
N ALA A 73 9.62 2.06 -9.72
CA ALA A 73 10.51 1.57 -8.67
C ALA A 73 11.70 0.78 -9.24
N SER A 74 12.91 1.09 -8.77
CA SER A 74 14.15 0.42 -9.18
C SER A 74 14.60 -0.67 -8.19
N GLY A 75 14.10 -0.64 -6.96
CA GLY A 75 14.52 -1.58 -5.91
C GLY A 75 14.00 -3.01 -6.09
N ASP A 76 14.64 -3.94 -5.38
CA ASP A 76 14.29 -5.37 -5.34
C ASP A 76 13.00 -5.60 -4.52
N ILE A 77 12.80 -4.77 -3.49
CA ILE A 77 11.63 -4.76 -2.62
C ILE A 77 10.98 -3.38 -2.68
N ILE A 78 9.67 -3.35 -2.83
CA ILE A 78 8.89 -2.12 -2.81
C ILE A 78 8.11 -2.06 -1.51
N VAL A 79 8.21 -0.93 -0.80
CA VAL A 79 7.39 -0.62 0.37
C VAL A 79 6.37 0.42 -0.02
N THR A 80 5.09 0.19 0.29
CA THR A 80 4.03 1.19 0.11
C THR A 80 3.61 1.75 1.47
N LEU A 81 3.30 3.03 1.53
CA LEU A 81 2.71 3.68 2.70
C LEU A 81 2.01 4.98 2.27
N ASP A 82 1.08 5.46 3.08
CA ASP A 82 0.34 6.69 2.80
C ASP A 82 1.18 7.93 3.14
N ALA A 83 0.93 9.04 2.45
CA ALA A 83 1.67 10.29 2.61
C ALA A 83 1.33 11.07 3.90
N ASP A 84 0.32 10.62 4.66
CA ASP A 84 -0.22 11.36 5.81
C ASP A 84 0.52 11.10 7.13
N GLY A 85 1.52 10.21 7.16
CA GLY A 85 2.31 9.88 8.34
C GLY A 85 1.58 9.01 9.37
N GLU A 86 0.43 8.41 9.03
CA GLU A 86 -0.30 7.53 9.95
C GLU A 86 0.43 6.20 10.18
N PHE A 87 1.15 5.70 9.16
CA PHE A 87 1.85 4.43 9.24
C PHE A 87 3.25 4.56 9.88
N PRO A 88 3.62 3.65 10.80
CA PRO A 88 4.92 3.65 11.47
C PRO A 88 6.03 3.22 10.51
N ALA A 89 6.87 4.17 10.04
CA ALA A 89 7.96 3.87 9.10
C ALA A 89 9.10 3.04 9.73
N ASP A 90 9.26 3.07 11.05
CA ASP A 90 10.19 2.24 11.81
C ASP A 90 9.88 0.73 11.72
N LYS A 91 8.70 0.36 11.27
CA LYS A 91 8.31 -1.03 10.96
C LYS A 91 8.80 -1.54 9.60
N ILE A 92 9.37 -0.68 8.75
CA ILE A 92 9.89 -1.10 7.44
C ILE A 92 10.91 -2.24 7.55
N PRO A 93 11.89 -2.24 8.47
CA PRO A 93 12.82 -3.36 8.63
C PRO A 93 12.13 -4.70 8.95
N GLU A 94 11.10 -4.69 9.80
CA GLU A 94 10.32 -5.90 10.13
C GLU A 94 9.50 -6.40 8.93
N LEU A 95 8.99 -5.49 8.07
CA LEU A 95 8.24 -5.84 6.87
C LEU A 95 9.12 -6.48 5.79
N ILE A 96 10.35 -5.99 5.60
CA ILE A 96 11.22 -6.48 4.53
C ILE A 96 11.94 -7.78 4.88
N LEU A 97 12.21 -8.04 6.16
CA LEU A 97 12.99 -9.18 6.61
C LEU A 97 12.44 -10.53 6.12
N PRO A 98 11.14 -10.87 6.25
CA PRO A 98 10.62 -12.13 5.75
C PRO A 98 10.72 -12.29 4.22
N ILE A 99 10.78 -11.17 3.47
CA ILE A 99 10.98 -11.19 2.02
C ILE A 99 12.44 -11.49 1.70
N ILE A 100 13.38 -10.86 2.42
CA ILE A 100 14.82 -11.10 2.29
C ILE A 100 15.14 -12.56 2.58
N ASP A 101 14.58 -13.12 3.66
CA ASP A 101 14.74 -14.50 4.10
C ASP A 101 13.94 -15.52 3.24
N ASN A 102 13.32 -15.05 2.17
CA ASN A 102 12.51 -15.88 1.26
C ASN A 102 11.36 -16.66 1.94
N GLN A 103 10.85 -16.13 3.04
CA GLN A 103 9.68 -16.68 3.76
C GLN A 103 8.36 -16.13 3.21
N ALA A 104 8.36 -14.91 2.65
CA ALA A 104 7.22 -14.23 2.07
C ALA A 104 7.56 -13.59 0.73
N ASP A 105 6.53 -13.30 -0.05
CA ASP A 105 6.61 -12.51 -1.28
C ASP A 105 5.95 -11.14 -1.10
N MET A 106 5.04 -11.04 -0.12
CA MET A 106 4.49 -9.80 0.42
C MET A 106 4.34 -9.89 1.94
N VAL A 107 4.67 -8.80 2.63
CA VAL A 107 4.37 -8.61 4.06
C VAL A 107 3.53 -7.35 4.20
N GLN A 108 2.45 -7.41 4.98
CA GLN A 108 1.58 -6.27 5.22
C GLN A 108 1.40 -5.99 6.71
N GLY A 109 1.19 -4.72 7.05
CA GLY A 109 0.89 -4.32 8.40
C GLY A 109 -0.54 -4.71 8.77
N HIS A 110 -0.71 -5.38 9.92
CA HIS A 110 -2.01 -5.65 10.52
C HIS A 110 -2.28 -4.60 11.59
N ARG A 111 -3.20 -3.68 11.31
CA ARG A 111 -3.55 -2.59 12.22
C ARG A 111 -4.28 -3.12 13.46
N ASP A 112 -3.88 -2.66 14.64
CA ASP A 112 -4.56 -2.95 15.91
C ASP A 112 -6.01 -2.46 15.89
N ILE A 113 -6.27 -1.32 15.24
CA ILE A 113 -7.62 -0.76 15.05
C ILE A 113 -7.86 -0.51 13.57
N VAL A 114 -8.79 -1.25 12.97
CA VAL A 114 -9.29 -0.96 11.62
C VAL A 114 -10.40 0.09 11.73
N PRO A 115 -10.16 1.31 11.21
CA PRO A 115 -10.97 2.47 11.55
C PRO A 115 -12.39 2.47 10.98
N ARG A 116 -12.65 1.68 9.94
CA ARG A 116 -13.96 1.67 9.25
C ARG A 116 -14.60 0.27 9.28
N PRO A 117 -15.84 0.13 9.76
CA PRO A 117 -16.56 -1.16 9.72
C PRO A 117 -16.65 -1.77 8.32
N SER A 118 -16.76 -0.93 7.28
CA SER A 118 -16.78 -1.37 5.89
C SER A 118 -15.45 -2.02 5.44
N GLU A 119 -14.29 -1.57 5.94
CA GLU A 119 -13.01 -2.24 5.69
C GLU A 119 -12.97 -3.63 6.33
N ARG A 120 -13.48 -3.76 7.55
CA ARG A 120 -13.61 -5.04 8.25
C ARG A 120 -14.48 -6.03 7.47
N PHE A 121 -15.60 -5.55 6.92
CA PHE A 121 -16.47 -6.37 6.07
C PHE A 121 -15.77 -6.84 4.79
N LEU A 122 -15.07 -5.94 4.08
CA LEU A 122 -14.31 -6.30 2.87
C LEU A 122 -13.17 -7.28 3.20
N THR A 123 -12.50 -7.11 4.33
CA THR A 123 -11.50 -8.06 4.82
C THR A 123 -12.12 -9.44 5.10
N TRP A 124 -13.24 -9.48 5.81
CA TRP A 124 -13.98 -10.73 6.06
C TRP A 124 -14.38 -11.45 4.75
N MET A 125 -14.79 -10.73 3.72
CA MET A 125 -15.01 -11.32 2.40
C MET A 125 -13.74 -11.96 1.84
N SER A 126 -12.62 -11.24 1.89
CA SER A 126 -11.33 -11.72 1.37
C SER A 126 -10.82 -12.94 2.12
N GLN A 127 -11.09 -13.04 3.43
CA GLN A 127 -10.72 -14.18 4.29
C GLN A 127 -11.36 -15.51 3.87
N ARG A 128 -12.38 -15.48 3.01
CA ARG A 128 -12.94 -16.70 2.39
C ARG A 128 -11.96 -17.38 1.45
N LYS A 129 -10.91 -16.66 1.02
CA LYS A 129 -9.93 -17.13 0.02
C LYS A 129 -8.48 -17.05 0.50
N ILE A 130 -8.17 -16.12 1.37
CA ILE A 130 -6.81 -15.85 1.85
C ILE A 130 -6.82 -15.66 3.37
N ASN A 131 -5.72 -16.03 4.02
CA ASN A 131 -5.58 -15.83 5.47
C ASN A 131 -4.90 -14.49 5.74
N VAL A 132 -5.69 -13.40 5.74
CA VAL A 132 -5.22 -12.04 6.07
C VAL A 132 -6.19 -11.37 7.04
N GLY A 133 -5.69 -10.73 8.09
CA GLY A 133 -6.47 -10.06 9.11
C GLY A 133 -6.80 -8.60 8.77
N ASP A 134 -5.98 -7.93 7.93
CA ASP A 134 -6.19 -6.55 7.52
C ASP A 134 -5.87 -6.30 6.04
N SER A 135 -6.84 -6.54 5.17
CA SER A 135 -6.69 -6.36 3.73
C SER A 135 -6.71 -4.90 3.27
N GLY A 136 -7.04 -3.96 4.16
CA GLY A 136 -7.19 -2.53 3.85
C GLY A 136 -5.98 -1.67 4.21
N THR A 137 -4.95 -2.23 4.82
CA THR A 137 -3.74 -1.49 5.21
C THR A 137 -3.04 -0.85 4.00
N GLY A 138 -2.44 0.34 4.18
CA GLY A 138 -1.58 0.99 3.18
C GLY A 138 -0.11 0.55 3.30
N LEU A 139 0.32 0.09 4.49
CA LEU A 139 1.70 -0.30 4.75
C LEU A 139 1.96 -1.74 4.30
N ARG A 140 2.76 -1.91 3.25
CA ARG A 140 3.15 -3.21 2.69
C ARG A 140 4.58 -3.19 2.19
N ALA A 141 5.25 -4.34 2.30
CA ALA A 141 6.46 -4.64 1.54
C ALA A 141 6.16 -5.78 0.57
N ILE A 142 6.66 -5.71 -0.66
CA ILE A 142 6.41 -6.69 -1.71
C ILE A 142 7.62 -6.84 -2.63
N ARG A 143 7.90 -8.05 -3.12
CA ARG A 143 8.91 -8.26 -4.18
C ARG A 143 8.58 -7.43 -5.41
N SER A 144 9.56 -6.70 -5.93
CA SER A 144 9.37 -5.80 -7.08
C SER A 144 8.82 -6.53 -8.30
N SER A 145 9.30 -7.74 -8.59
CA SER A 145 8.81 -8.54 -9.71
C SER A 145 7.33 -8.88 -9.59
N LEU A 146 6.88 -9.26 -8.38
CA LEU A 146 5.48 -9.54 -8.11
C LEU A 146 4.63 -8.26 -8.19
N ALA A 147 5.07 -7.17 -7.54
CA ALA A 147 4.39 -5.88 -7.58
C ALA A 147 4.13 -5.38 -9.00
N LYS A 148 5.16 -5.45 -9.86
CA LYS A 148 5.08 -5.05 -11.27
C LYS A 148 4.15 -5.92 -12.12
N SER A 149 3.88 -7.15 -11.68
CA SER A 149 2.95 -8.07 -12.36
C SER A 149 1.49 -7.84 -11.99
N LEU A 150 1.21 -7.07 -10.92
CA LEU A 150 -0.16 -6.85 -10.44
C LEU A 150 -0.93 -5.88 -11.36
N GLU A 151 -2.16 -6.20 -11.66
CA GLU A 151 -3.08 -5.33 -12.41
C GLU A 151 -3.92 -4.45 -11.49
N ILE A 152 -4.23 -4.91 -10.31
CA ILE A 152 -5.06 -4.33 -9.24
C ILE A 152 -6.26 -3.55 -9.80
N LYS A 153 -7.39 -4.23 -9.91
CA LYS A 153 -8.66 -3.63 -10.38
C LYS A 153 -9.62 -3.48 -9.22
N GLY A 154 -10.04 -2.26 -8.92
CA GLY A 154 -10.94 -1.98 -7.79
C GLY A 154 -11.22 -0.50 -7.60
N ALA A 155 -12.11 -0.21 -6.67
CA ALA A 155 -12.38 1.15 -6.19
C ALA A 155 -11.43 1.53 -5.03
N CYS A 156 -10.85 0.53 -4.35
CA CYS A 156 -9.78 0.66 -3.36
C CYS A 156 -8.95 -0.63 -3.31
N ILE A 157 -7.85 -0.61 -2.55
CA ILE A 157 -6.98 -1.78 -2.37
C ILE A 157 -7.57 -2.88 -1.48
N CYS A 158 -8.64 -2.55 -0.72
CA CYS A 158 -9.21 -3.46 0.27
C CYS A 158 -9.61 -4.80 -0.36
N GLY A 159 -8.93 -5.84 0.05
CA GLY A 159 -9.11 -7.22 -0.41
C GLY A 159 -8.45 -7.54 -1.75
N VAL A 160 -8.70 -6.75 -2.80
CA VAL A 160 -8.24 -7.08 -4.17
C VAL A 160 -6.73 -7.19 -4.28
N PHE A 161 -5.98 -6.36 -3.56
CA PHE A 161 -4.52 -6.39 -3.59
C PHE A 161 -4.00 -7.76 -3.11
N SER A 162 -4.37 -8.15 -1.89
CA SER A 162 -3.91 -9.40 -1.28
C SER A 162 -4.46 -10.63 -2.01
N LEU A 163 -5.70 -10.56 -2.53
CA LEU A 163 -6.29 -11.62 -3.35
C LEU A 163 -5.52 -11.82 -4.65
N GLU A 164 -5.11 -10.74 -5.32
CA GLU A 164 -4.34 -10.85 -6.56
C GLU A 164 -2.93 -11.39 -6.30
N VAL A 165 -2.26 -10.93 -5.24
CA VAL A 165 -0.97 -11.49 -4.81
C VAL A 165 -1.08 -13.00 -4.59
N ALA A 166 -2.07 -13.44 -3.81
CA ALA A 166 -2.29 -14.86 -3.54
C ALA A 166 -2.63 -15.65 -4.80
N SER A 167 -3.41 -15.08 -5.71
CA SER A 167 -3.78 -15.74 -7.00
C SER A 167 -2.59 -15.95 -7.93
N LYS A 168 -1.52 -15.19 -7.76
CA LYS A 168 -0.24 -15.35 -8.45
C LYS A 168 0.75 -16.25 -7.69
N GLY A 169 0.29 -16.92 -6.63
CA GLY A 169 1.11 -17.81 -5.81
C GLY A 169 1.98 -17.10 -4.79
N GLY A 170 1.80 -15.78 -4.58
CA GLY A 170 2.55 -15.01 -3.59
C GLY A 170 2.18 -15.39 -2.16
N ARG A 171 3.20 -15.64 -1.33
CA ARG A 171 3.07 -15.91 0.11
C ARG A 171 2.92 -14.60 0.85
N ILE A 172 1.89 -14.49 1.70
CA ILE A 172 1.57 -13.27 2.46
C ILE A 172 1.79 -13.53 3.94
N ILE A 173 2.52 -12.62 4.61
CA ILE A 173 2.68 -12.57 6.06
C ILE A 173 2.14 -11.23 6.55
N GLU A 174 1.60 -11.21 7.77
CA GLU A 174 1.18 -10.00 8.46
C GLU A 174 2.05 -9.77 9.69
N ILE A 175 2.38 -8.50 9.93
CA ILE A 175 3.00 -8.06 11.18
C ILE A 175 2.09 -7.06 11.90
N PRO A 176 1.99 -7.11 13.24
CA PRO A 176 1.17 -6.16 13.97
C PRO A 176 1.77 -4.75 13.89
N ILE A 177 0.91 -3.76 13.61
CA ILE A 177 1.28 -2.35 13.61
C ILE A 177 0.27 -1.52 14.38
N THR A 178 0.75 -0.48 15.05
CA THR A 178 -0.09 0.53 15.69
C THR A 178 0.00 1.83 14.89
N LEU A 179 -1.16 2.35 14.46
CA LEU A 179 -1.23 3.58 13.71
C LEU A 179 -0.85 4.79 14.59
N GLN A 180 -0.11 5.73 14.01
CA GLN A 180 0.16 7.01 14.65
C GLN A 180 -1.12 7.85 14.65
N LYS A 181 -1.35 8.60 15.72
CA LYS A 181 -2.47 9.52 15.81
C LYS A 181 -2.18 10.74 14.94
N ILE A 182 -3.04 10.97 13.95
CA ILE A 182 -3.00 12.15 13.10
C ILE A 182 -4.32 12.90 13.18
N ASP A 183 -4.27 14.21 13.10
CA ASP A 183 -5.47 15.05 13.01
C ASP A 183 -5.95 15.08 11.54
N LYS A 184 -6.74 14.07 11.17
CA LYS A 184 -7.32 13.93 9.83
C LYS A 184 -8.76 13.42 9.93
N PRO A 185 -9.75 14.21 9.50
CA PRO A 185 -11.15 13.79 9.51
C PRO A 185 -11.35 12.61 8.55
N ARG A 186 -11.96 11.53 9.04
CA ARG A 186 -12.26 10.34 8.23
C ARG A 186 -13.59 10.54 7.49
N LYS A 187 -13.52 10.60 6.17
CA LYS A 187 -14.70 10.68 5.30
C LYS A 187 -15.38 9.31 5.18
N ILE A 188 -16.70 9.30 4.94
CA ILE A 188 -17.45 8.09 4.61
C ILE A 188 -16.93 7.53 3.29
N ALA A 189 -16.55 6.25 3.30
CA ALA A 189 -15.93 5.59 2.16
C ALA A 189 -16.99 4.95 1.25
N TRP A 190 -17.79 5.76 0.56
CA TRP A 190 -18.79 5.29 -0.40
C TRP A 190 -18.23 4.38 -1.50
N PHE A 191 -16.97 4.53 -1.84
CA PHE A 191 -16.28 3.65 -2.79
C PHE A 191 -16.18 2.20 -2.30
N HIS A 192 -16.36 1.90 -1.01
CA HIS A 192 -16.42 0.53 -0.49
C HIS A 192 -17.64 -0.24 -1.01
N ILE A 193 -18.73 0.44 -1.34
CA ILE A 193 -19.89 -0.20 -2.00
C ILE A 193 -19.49 -0.70 -3.39
N LYS A 194 -18.76 0.11 -4.16
CA LYS A 194 -18.23 -0.31 -5.46
C LYS A 194 -17.20 -1.42 -5.29
N GLN A 195 -16.37 -1.35 -4.26
CA GLN A 195 -15.35 -2.36 -3.96
C GLN A 195 -15.95 -3.73 -3.69
N PHE A 196 -17.09 -3.80 -3.04
CA PHE A 196 -17.83 -5.06 -2.86
C PHE A 196 -18.03 -5.80 -4.19
N PHE A 197 -18.47 -5.11 -5.24
CA PHE A 197 -18.68 -5.72 -6.55
C PHE A 197 -17.37 -6.16 -7.22
N TYR A 198 -16.26 -5.48 -6.96
CA TYR A 198 -14.94 -5.92 -7.44
C TYR A 198 -14.45 -7.19 -6.74
N LEU A 199 -14.88 -7.44 -5.50
CA LEU A 199 -14.49 -8.66 -4.76
C LEU A 199 -15.29 -9.89 -5.18
N LEU A 200 -16.54 -9.74 -5.62
CA LEU A 200 -17.40 -10.88 -5.97
C LEU A 200 -16.74 -11.86 -6.97
N PRO A 201 -16.15 -11.41 -8.09
CA PRO A 201 -15.50 -12.33 -9.04
C PRO A 201 -14.35 -13.12 -8.41
N TRP A 202 -13.63 -12.52 -7.43
CA TRP A 202 -12.54 -13.19 -6.73
C TRP A 202 -13.03 -14.33 -5.84
N LEU A 203 -14.21 -14.19 -5.24
CA LEU A 203 -14.81 -15.25 -4.42
C LEU A 203 -15.24 -16.46 -5.25
N LEU A 204 -15.57 -16.24 -6.52
CA LEU A 204 -16.00 -17.29 -7.44
C LEU A 204 -14.83 -17.98 -8.15
N LYS A 205 -13.66 -17.33 -8.24
CA LYS A 205 -12.48 -17.94 -8.88
C LYS A 205 -11.96 -19.12 -8.06
N SER A 206 -11.72 -20.24 -8.73
CA SER A 206 -10.99 -21.37 -8.16
C SER A 206 -9.49 -21.11 -8.30
N TYR A 207 -8.83 -20.74 -7.22
CA TYR A 207 -7.37 -20.79 -7.09
C TYR A 207 -7.03 -21.38 -5.73
N THR A 208 -6.07 -22.28 -5.73
CA THR A 208 -5.52 -22.85 -4.51
C THR A 208 -4.49 -21.89 -3.96
N VAL A 209 -4.80 -21.27 -2.84
CA VAL A 209 -3.78 -20.60 -2.03
C VAL A 209 -3.04 -21.73 -1.32
N ASN A 210 -1.74 -21.90 -1.59
CA ASN A 210 -0.91 -22.77 -0.76
C ASN A 210 -0.96 -22.22 0.68
N ARG A 211 -1.62 -22.98 1.55
CA ARG A 211 -1.71 -22.69 2.98
C ARG A 211 -0.38 -22.90 3.66
#